data_088c514a0cfb85d143ceb56a252dda2b
#
_entry.id   088c514a0cfb85d143ceb56a252dda2b
#
_cell.length_a   1.000
_cell.length_b   1.000
_cell.length_c   1.000
_cell.angle_alpha   90.00
_cell.angle_beta   90.00
_cell.angle_gamma   90.00
#
_symmetry.space_group_name_H-M   'P 1'
#
loop_
_entity.id
_entity.type
_entity.pdbx_description
1 polymer ?
#
loop_
_entity_poly.entity_id
_entity_poly.type
_entity_poly.pdbx_seq_one_letter_code
_entity_poly.pdbx_strand_id
1 'polypeptide(L)'
;MIKKEAIIISGNLAQDHEFIYPYYRLLEDNFKIEICMNEGKYVKGILGTDLPPNKGHEIKSIEEIESKNYNLLIIPGGVKSMEKVRQNKKIINFISEFNEQKKTIGCICSGAQLLISAKIVKDRKVSGYYSMMDDIINAGGVYVDLPAVIDQNLVTTAHYKDMGIWMKSVLENFYQRN
;
A
#
# COMPACT_ATOMS: atom_id res chain seq x y z
N MET A 1 -5.79 -19.69 -14.64
CA MET A 1 -4.55 -19.14 -14.02
C MET A 1 -4.90 -17.85 -13.29
N ILE A 2 -4.40 -17.67 -12.08
CA ILE A 2 -4.61 -16.44 -11.29
C ILE A 2 -3.90 -15.28 -12.00
N LYS A 3 -4.62 -14.18 -12.21
CA LYS A 3 -4.05 -12.96 -12.80
C LYS A 3 -3.19 -12.26 -11.74
N LYS A 4 -1.88 -12.15 -11.98
CA LYS A 4 -0.91 -11.53 -11.06
C LYS A 4 -0.56 -10.12 -11.52
N GLU A 5 -1.49 -9.19 -11.35
CA GLU A 5 -1.29 -7.78 -11.65
C GLU A 5 -1.35 -6.96 -10.37
N ALA A 6 -0.24 -6.37 -10.00
CA ALA A 6 -0.09 -5.55 -8.81
C ALA A 6 0.14 -4.09 -9.15
N ILE A 7 -0.31 -3.21 -8.29
CA ILE A 7 0.00 -1.80 -8.32
C ILE A 7 0.59 -1.34 -6.99
N ILE A 8 1.65 -0.54 -7.04
CA ILE A 8 2.21 0.17 -5.89
C ILE A 8 1.86 1.65 -6.02
N ILE A 9 1.16 2.19 -5.05
CA ILE A 9 0.83 3.63 -5.00
C ILE A 9 1.68 4.29 -3.93
N SER A 10 2.43 5.32 -4.32
CA SER A 10 3.36 6.02 -3.44
C SER A 10 3.60 7.47 -3.87
N GLY A 11 4.59 8.11 -3.28
CA GLY A 11 5.00 9.49 -3.59
C GLY A 11 6.39 9.82 -3.06
N ASN A 12 6.83 11.04 -3.31
CA ASN A 12 8.14 11.51 -2.89
C ASN A 12 8.32 11.44 -1.36
N LEU A 13 9.50 11.05 -0.90
CA LEU A 13 9.85 10.80 0.50
C LEU A 13 9.09 9.62 1.14
N ALA A 14 8.71 8.63 0.34
CA ALA A 14 8.26 7.34 0.87
C ALA A 14 9.40 6.65 1.65
N GLN A 15 9.05 5.75 2.55
CA GLN A 15 10.05 4.95 3.25
C GLN A 15 10.63 3.91 2.27
N ASP A 16 11.93 4.01 2.00
CA ASP A 16 12.63 3.24 0.97
C ASP A 16 12.43 1.73 1.11
N HIS A 17 12.64 1.18 2.30
CA HIS A 17 12.49 -0.26 2.54
C HIS A 17 11.06 -0.75 2.27
N GLU A 18 10.07 0.04 2.66
CA GLU A 18 8.65 -0.31 2.55
C GLU A 18 8.14 -0.27 1.10
N PHE A 19 8.88 0.39 0.21
CA PHE A 19 8.66 0.34 -1.23
C PHE A 19 9.48 -0.76 -1.90
N ILE A 20 10.79 -0.82 -1.62
CA ILE A 20 11.76 -1.66 -2.35
C ILE A 20 11.53 -3.14 -2.08
N TYR A 21 11.31 -3.53 -0.82
CA TYR A 21 11.11 -4.94 -0.49
C TYR A 21 9.86 -5.53 -1.14
N PRO A 22 8.66 -4.94 -1.01
CA PRO A 22 7.48 -5.43 -1.72
C PRO A 22 7.67 -5.46 -3.23
N TYR A 23 8.32 -4.45 -3.80
CA TYR A 23 8.62 -4.41 -5.24
C TYR A 23 9.38 -5.65 -5.70
N TYR A 24 10.50 -5.96 -5.08
CA TYR A 24 11.29 -7.14 -5.46
C TYR A 24 10.58 -8.45 -5.10
N ARG A 25 9.91 -8.52 -3.96
CA ARG A 25 9.18 -9.72 -3.55
C ARG A 25 8.05 -10.07 -4.51
N LEU A 26 7.38 -9.08 -5.08
CA LEU A 26 6.36 -9.30 -6.10
C LEU A 26 6.96 -9.75 -7.44
N LEU A 27 8.13 -9.21 -7.83
CA LEU A 27 8.85 -9.67 -9.03
C LEU A 27 9.28 -11.14 -8.88
N GLU A 28 9.82 -11.55 -7.72
CA GLU A 28 10.17 -12.95 -7.43
C GLU A 28 8.97 -13.89 -7.60
N ASP A 29 7.78 -13.43 -7.28
CA ASP A 29 6.54 -14.19 -7.38
C ASP A 29 5.83 -14.02 -8.73
N ASN A 30 6.53 -13.46 -9.72
CA ASN A 30 6.08 -13.24 -11.11
C ASN A 30 4.83 -12.36 -11.25
N PHE A 31 4.69 -11.34 -10.42
CA PHE A 31 3.70 -10.30 -10.65
C PHE A 31 4.15 -9.33 -11.75
N LYS A 32 3.21 -8.96 -12.61
CA LYS A 32 3.33 -7.73 -13.38
C LYS A 32 3.04 -6.57 -12.45
N ILE A 33 4.00 -5.67 -12.28
CA ILE A 33 3.89 -4.53 -11.36
C ILE A 33 3.74 -3.26 -12.17
N GLU A 34 2.74 -2.45 -11.85
CA GLU A 34 2.67 -1.06 -12.26
C GLU A 34 2.86 -0.15 -11.04
N ILE A 35 3.39 1.05 -11.27
CA ILE A 35 3.73 1.99 -10.20
C ILE A 35 3.05 3.32 -10.50
N CYS A 36 2.21 3.75 -9.56
CA CYS A 36 1.62 5.07 -9.56
C CYS A 36 2.30 5.93 -8.51
N MET A 37 2.99 6.98 -8.96
CA MET A 37 3.53 8.00 -8.08
C MET A 37 2.65 9.24 -8.11
N ASN A 38 2.36 9.78 -6.93
CA ASN A 38 1.56 11.01 -6.81
C ASN A 38 2.09 12.17 -7.68
N GLU A 39 3.40 12.21 -7.89
CA GLU A 39 4.10 13.21 -8.70
C GLU A 39 4.17 12.85 -10.19
N GLY A 40 3.69 11.69 -10.60
CA GLY A 40 3.73 11.21 -11.99
C GLY A 40 5.13 11.00 -12.56
N LYS A 41 6.15 10.82 -11.69
CA LYS A 41 7.56 10.66 -12.06
C LYS A 41 8.36 9.93 -10.99
N TYR A 42 9.59 9.56 -11.32
CA TYR A 42 10.55 9.07 -10.34
C TYR A 42 10.72 10.03 -9.17
N VAL A 43 10.82 9.48 -7.99
CA VAL A 43 10.94 10.22 -6.73
C VAL A 43 12.13 9.72 -5.92
N LYS A 44 12.46 10.43 -4.84
CA LYS A 44 13.42 9.97 -3.83
C LYS A 44 12.67 9.44 -2.62
N GLY A 45 13.15 8.32 -2.08
CA GLY A 45 12.78 7.88 -0.75
C GLY A 45 13.39 8.77 0.33
N ILE A 46 12.96 8.56 1.56
CA ILE A 46 13.45 9.35 2.72
C ILE A 46 14.95 9.13 2.98
N LEU A 47 15.49 7.96 2.62
CA LEU A 47 16.91 7.63 2.72
C LEU A 47 17.71 8.01 1.47
N GLY A 48 17.05 8.63 0.48
CA GLY A 48 17.67 9.13 -0.75
C GLY A 48 17.73 8.15 -1.92
N THR A 49 17.17 6.96 -1.80
CA THR A 49 17.11 5.97 -2.88
C THR A 49 16.15 6.43 -3.98
N ASP A 50 16.47 6.13 -5.24
CA ASP A 50 15.54 6.32 -6.36
C ASP A 50 14.38 5.31 -6.24
N LEU A 51 13.16 5.79 -6.39
CA LEU A 51 11.94 4.98 -6.37
C LEU A 51 11.15 5.17 -7.67
N PRO A 52 10.85 4.08 -8.38
CA PRO A 52 11.29 2.70 -8.13
C PRO A 52 12.79 2.51 -8.36
N PRO A 53 13.37 1.42 -7.81
CA PRO A 53 14.82 1.18 -7.93
C PRO A 53 15.26 0.87 -9.38
N ASN A 54 14.37 0.37 -10.22
CA ASN A 54 14.63 0.13 -11.64
C ASN A 54 14.22 1.36 -12.47
N LYS A 55 15.21 2.07 -13.01
CA LYS A 55 15.00 3.27 -13.82
C LYS A 55 14.34 3.04 -15.19
N GLY A 56 14.20 1.79 -15.63
CA GLY A 56 13.46 1.42 -16.83
C GLY A 56 11.96 1.19 -16.60
N HIS A 57 11.49 1.30 -15.35
CA HIS A 57 10.10 1.08 -15.02
C HIS A 57 9.26 2.32 -15.36
N GLU A 58 8.19 2.14 -16.12
CA GLU A 58 7.26 3.23 -16.43
C GLU A 58 6.51 3.68 -15.17
N ILE A 59 6.45 4.99 -14.95
CA ILE A 59 5.67 5.58 -13.85
C ILE A 59 4.33 6.05 -14.41
N LYS A 60 3.26 5.56 -13.83
CA LYS A 60 1.90 5.97 -14.15
C LYS A 60 1.47 7.15 -13.28
N SER A 61 0.70 8.05 -13.86
CA SER A 61 -0.12 8.99 -13.12
C SER A 61 -1.44 8.32 -12.69
N ILE A 62 -2.17 8.93 -11.76
CA ILE A 62 -3.46 8.38 -11.32
C ILE A 62 -4.51 8.39 -12.45
N GLU A 63 -4.36 9.26 -13.44
CA GLU A 63 -5.24 9.35 -14.60
C GLU A 63 -5.08 8.17 -15.58
N GLU A 64 -3.97 7.45 -15.50
CA GLU A 64 -3.64 6.34 -16.39
C GLU A 64 -3.98 4.97 -15.82
N ILE A 65 -4.47 4.91 -14.58
CA ILE A 65 -4.75 3.66 -13.88
C ILE A 65 -6.23 3.52 -13.53
N GLU A 66 -6.71 2.29 -13.59
CA GLU A 66 -8.08 1.95 -13.19
C GLU A 66 -8.04 0.75 -12.23
N SER A 67 -8.79 0.83 -11.14
CA SER A 67 -8.81 -0.19 -10.08
C SER A 67 -9.13 -1.60 -10.58
N LYS A 68 -9.96 -1.71 -11.63
CA LYS A 68 -10.34 -3.01 -12.24
C LYS A 68 -9.17 -3.79 -12.87
N ASN A 69 -8.08 -3.10 -13.23
CA ASN A 69 -6.95 -3.72 -13.96
C ASN A 69 -6.00 -4.50 -13.05
N TYR A 70 -6.08 -4.31 -11.74
CA TYR A 70 -5.17 -4.91 -10.76
C TYR A 70 -5.90 -5.84 -9.79
N ASN A 71 -5.15 -6.78 -9.21
CA ASN A 71 -5.65 -7.73 -8.21
C ASN A 71 -5.01 -7.54 -6.83
N LEU A 72 -3.90 -6.83 -6.78
CA LEU A 72 -3.15 -6.53 -5.56
C LEU A 72 -2.74 -5.06 -5.53
N LEU A 73 -3.00 -4.38 -4.41
CA LEU A 73 -2.55 -3.04 -4.13
C LEU A 73 -1.54 -3.06 -2.98
N ILE A 74 -0.40 -2.38 -3.16
CA ILE A 74 0.58 -2.12 -2.10
C ILE A 74 0.65 -0.63 -1.82
N ILE A 75 0.58 -0.29 -0.53
CA ILE A 75 0.69 1.09 -0.04
C ILE A 75 1.86 1.14 0.96
N PRO A 76 3.05 1.60 0.54
CA PRO A 76 4.16 1.87 1.44
C PRO A 76 3.84 3.03 2.40
N GLY A 77 4.70 3.22 3.39
CA GLY A 77 4.61 4.38 4.26
C GLY A 77 5.60 5.49 3.90
N GLY A 78 6.04 6.21 4.93
CA GLY A 78 6.77 7.46 4.82
C GLY A 78 5.82 8.63 5.12
N VAL A 79 5.87 9.16 6.33
CA VAL A 79 4.86 10.12 6.82
C VAL A 79 4.70 11.32 5.89
N LYS A 80 5.81 11.93 5.44
CA LYS A 80 5.79 13.10 4.54
C LYS A 80 5.22 12.78 3.16
N SER A 81 5.47 11.57 2.68
CA SER A 81 4.89 11.07 1.42
C SER A 81 3.37 10.95 1.56
N MET A 82 2.94 10.22 2.58
CA MET A 82 1.52 9.90 2.77
C MET A 82 0.67 11.13 3.08
N GLU A 83 1.22 12.13 3.79
CA GLU A 83 0.56 13.42 4.01
C GLU A 83 0.23 14.15 2.69
N LYS A 84 1.07 14.02 1.66
CA LYS A 84 0.83 14.61 0.34
C LYS A 84 -0.10 13.73 -0.50
N VAL A 85 0.18 12.43 -0.55
CA VAL A 85 -0.59 11.47 -1.36
C VAL A 85 -2.07 11.46 -0.94
N ARG A 86 -2.37 11.53 0.36
CA ARG A 86 -3.76 11.55 0.87
C ARG A 86 -4.57 12.77 0.43
N GLN A 87 -3.93 13.84 -0.02
CA GLN A 87 -4.59 15.03 -0.55
C GLN A 87 -5.11 14.82 -1.98
N ASN A 88 -4.57 13.83 -2.70
CA ASN A 88 -5.01 13.50 -4.05
C ASN A 88 -6.31 12.66 -3.98
N LYS A 89 -7.43 13.32 -4.22
CA LYS A 89 -8.76 12.71 -4.14
C LYS A 89 -8.95 11.55 -5.11
N LYS A 90 -8.28 11.57 -6.27
CA LYS A 90 -8.36 10.47 -7.24
C LYS A 90 -7.66 9.21 -6.72
N ILE A 91 -6.50 9.35 -6.06
CA ILE A 91 -5.82 8.24 -5.39
C ILE A 91 -6.70 7.66 -4.27
N ILE A 92 -7.31 8.52 -3.46
CA ILE A 92 -8.20 8.08 -2.37
C ILE A 92 -9.42 7.35 -2.91
N ASN A 93 -10.04 7.85 -3.97
CA ASN A 93 -11.16 7.18 -4.63
C ASN A 93 -10.74 5.82 -5.21
N PHE A 94 -9.58 5.75 -5.88
CA PHE A 94 -9.03 4.48 -6.38
C PHE A 94 -8.90 3.43 -5.27
N ILE A 95 -8.37 3.81 -4.09
CA ILE A 95 -8.22 2.91 -2.94
C ILE A 95 -9.60 2.45 -2.42
N SER A 96 -10.58 3.35 -2.34
CA SER A 96 -11.95 3.02 -1.95
C SER A 96 -12.57 2.00 -2.92
N GLU A 97 -12.53 2.28 -4.22
CA GLU A 97 -13.02 1.36 -5.26
C GLU A 97 -12.32 0.00 -5.23
N PHE A 98 -11.00 -0.02 -5.01
CA PHE A 98 -10.22 -1.25 -4.89
C PHE A 98 -10.70 -2.11 -3.72
N ASN A 99 -11.00 -1.47 -2.59
CA ASN A 99 -11.56 -2.12 -1.41
C ASN A 99 -12.99 -2.64 -1.67
N GLU A 100 -13.85 -1.88 -2.35
CA GLU A 100 -15.22 -2.30 -2.72
C GLU A 100 -15.21 -3.56 -3.59
N GLN A 101 -14.20 -3.71 -4.46
CA GLN A 101 -13.96 -4.90 -5.26
C GLN A 101 -13.40 -6.08 -4.44
N LYS A 102 -13.19 -5.89 -3.13
CA LYS A 102 -12.68 -6.90 -2.18
C LYS A 102 -11.32 -7.52 -2.58
N LYS A 103 -10.53 -6.80 -3.34
CA LYS A 103 -9.19 -7.19 -3.76
C LYS A 103 -8.19 -6.93 -2.64
N THR A 104 -7.12 -7.73 -2.58
CA THR A 104 -6.12 -7.65 -1.51
C THR A 104 -5.39 -6.31 -1.51
N ILE A 105 -5.35 -5.67 -0.34
CA ILE A 105 -4.62 -4.44 -0.07
C ILE A 105 -3.57 -4.72 1.01
N GLY A 106 -2.30 -4.62 0.66
CA GLY A 106 -1.18 -4.61 1.59
C GLY A 106 -0.81 -3.17 1.94
N CYS A 107 -0.84 -2.82 3.23
CA CYS A 107 -0.50 -1.47 3.68
C CYS A 107 0.44 -1.51 4.88
N ILE A 108 1.42 -0.64 4.91
CA ILE A 108 2.43 -0.59 5.97
C ILE A 108 2.62 0.82 6.52
N CYS A 109 2.90 0.91 7.83
CA CYS A 109 3.38 2.12 8.48
C CYS A 109 2.39 3.29 8.36
N SER A 110 2.86 4.46 7.97
CA SER A 110 2.04 5.65 7.75
C SER A 110 1.16 5.57 6.47
N GLY A 111 1.27 4.50 5.67
CA GLY A 111 0.32 4.20 4.62
C GLY A 111 -1.14 4.12 5.11
N ALA A 112 -1.34 3.77 6.38
CA ALA A 112 -2.65 3.79 7.03
C ALA A 112 -3.38 5.13 6.93
N GLN A 113 -2.68 6.26 6.72
CA GLN A 113 -3.31 7.56 6.44
C GLN A 113 -4.23 7.51 5.21
N LEU A 114 -3.82 6.76 4.18
CA LEU A 114 -4.61 6.63 2.95
C LEU A 114 -5.86 5.78 3.19
N LEU A 115 -5.74 4.71 4.01
CA LEU A 115 -6.88 3.86 4.38
C LEU A 115 -7.93 4.64 5.17
N ILE A 116 -7.48 5.49 6.11
CA ILE A 116 -8.35 6.40 6.87
C ILE A 116 -9.05 7.38 5.93
N SER A 117 -8.30 8.01 5.02
CA SER A 117 -8.86 8.97 4.06
C SER A 117 -9.84 8.33 3.08
N ALA A 118 -9.60 7.06 2.69
CA ALA A 118 -10.50 6.26 1.88
C ALA A 118 -11.71 5.69 2.66
N LYS A 119 -11.79 5.93 3.98
CA LYS A 119 -12.86 5.48 4.88
C LYS A 119 -13.05 3.96 4.94
N ILE A 120 -11.96 3.20 4.77
CA ILE A 120 -12.00 1.74 4.72
C ILE A 120 -11.50 1.07 6.01
N VAL A 121 -11.26 1.84 7.08
CA VAL A 121 -10.81 1.32 8.39
C VAL A 121 -11.95 1.10 9.38
N LYS A 122 -13.12 1.71 9.16
CA LYS A 122 -14.24 1.62 10.10
C LYS A 122 -14.66 0.17 10.34
N ASP A 123 -14.82 -0.19 11.63
CA ASP A 123 -15.21 -1.52 12.11
C ASP A 123 -14.24 -2.65 11.69
N ARG A 124 -12.98 -2.30 11.36
CA ARG A 124 -11.95 -3.25 10.93
C ARG A 124 -10.73 -3.22 11.85
N LYS A 125 -10.07 -4.38 11.99
CA LYS A 125 -8.76 -4.50 12.62
C LYS A 125 -7.69 -3.96 11.67
N VAL A 126 -6.93 -2.97 12.13
CA VAL A 126 -5.91 -2.29 11.33
C VAL A 126 -4.66 -2.07 12.15
N SER A 127 -3.50 -2.32 11.56
CA SER A 127 -2.22 -1.84 12.06
C SER A 127 -1.76 -0.64 11.24
N GLY A 128 -1.02 0.23 11.86
CA GLY A 128 -0.35 1.37 11.24
C GLY A 128 0.79 1.82 12.12
N TYR A 129 1.64 2.72 11.64
CA TYR A 129 2.73 3.22 12.45
C TYR A 129 2.23 3.65 13.85
N TYR A 130 3.02 3.44 14.87
CA TYR A 130 2.59 3.56 16.28
C TYR A 130 1.90 4.88 16.61
N SER A 131 2.36 6.00 16.01
CA SER A 131 1.73 7.31 16.19
C SER A 131 0.35 7.46 15.55
N MET A 132 -0.09 6.49 14.75
CA MET A 132 -1.39 6.52 14.08
C MET A 132 -2.48 5.77 14.86
N MET A 133 -2.18 5.25 16.04
CA MET A 133 -3.14 4.51 16.84
C MET A 133 -4.42 5.32 17.08
N ASP A 134 -4.28 6.54 17.57
CA ASP A 134 -5.42 7.42 17.86
C ASP A 134 -6.20 7.79 16.59
N ASP A 135 -5.50 8.03 15.48
CA ASP A 135 -6.14 8.35 14.20
C ASP A 135 -6.99 7.19 13.68
N ILE A 136 -6.48 5.95 13.79
CA ILE A 136 -7.20 4.73 13.40
C ILE A 136 -8.44 4.55 14.28
N ILE A 137 -8.31 4.70 15.60
CA ILE A 137 -9.41 4.58 16.57
C ILE A 137 -10.46 5.66 16.29
N ASN A 138 -10.04 6.91 16.13
CA ASN A 138 -10.93 8.04 15.84
C ASN A 138 -11.66 7.89 14.48
N ALA A 139 -11.06 7.18 13.53
CA ALA A 139 -11.69 6.81 12.27
C ALA A 139 -12.65 5.59 12.37
N GLY A 140 -12.83 5.06 13.59
CA GLY A 140 -13.72 3.93 13.88
C GLY A 140 -13.08 2.56 13.64
N GLY A 141 -11.78 2.48 13.45
CA GLY A 141 -11.04 1.22 13.35
C GLY A 141 -10.64 0.65 14.72
N VAL A 142 -10.27 -0.62 14.74
CA VAL A 142 -9.67 -1.30 15.89
C VAL A 142 -8.16 -1.40 15.66
N TYR A 143 -7.38 -0.60 16.36
CA TYR A 143 -5.92 -0.66 16.26
C TYR A 143 -5.37 -1.96 16.86
N VAL A 144 -4.50 -2.65 16.11
CA VAL A 144 -3.85 -3.89 16.54
C VAL A 144 -2.36 -3.81 16.21
N ASP A 145 -1.50 -4.01 17.22
CA ASP A 145 -0.04 -4.06 17.07
C ASP A 145 0.43 -5.52 16.98
N LEU A 146 0.42 -6.06 15.77
CA LEU A 146 0.94 -7.39 15.43
C LEU A 146 1.79 -7.31 14.17
N PRO A 147 2.74 -8.24 13.96
CA PRO A 147 3.59 -8.27 12.75
C PRO A 147 2.83 -8.27 11.42
N ALA A 148 1.65 -8.87 11.39
CA ALA A 148 0.69 -8.75 10.30
C ALA A 148 -0.73 -8.83 10.85
N VAL A 149 -1.56 -7.87 10.49
CA VAL A 149 -3.00 -7.82 10.85
C VAL A 149 -3.80 -8.03 9.59
N ILE A 150 -4.54 -9.12 9.57
CA ILE A 150 -5.41 -9.50 8.44
C ILE A 150 -6.86 -9.25 8.85
N ASP A 151 -7.55 -8.43 8.09
CA ASP A 151 -8.99 -8.26 8.20
C ASP A 151 -9.58 -8.27 6.79
N GLN A 152 -10.25 -9.37 6.46
CA GLN A 152 -10.79 -9.63 5.12
C GLN A 152 -9.72 -9.47 4.03
N ASN A 153 -9.85 -8.46 3.16
CA ASN A 153 -8.93 -8.15 2.06
C ASN A 153 -7.79 -7.20 2.46
N LEU A 154 -7.79 -6.71 3.68
CA LEU A 154 -6.80 -5.74 4.16
C LEU A 154 -5.75 -6.45 5.01
N VAL A 155 -4.48 -6.28 4.66
CA VAL A 155 -3.32 -6.83 5.37
C VAL A 155 -2.40 -5.69 5.75
N THR A 156 -2.28 -5.41 7.06
CA THR A 156 -1.57 -4.23 7.56
C THR A 156 -0.46 -4.59 8.54
N THR A 157 0.55 -3.72 8.65
CA THR A 157 1.62 -3.79 9.66
C THR A 157 2.10 -2.40 10.05
N ALA A 158 2.65 -2.27 11.25
CA ALA A 158 3.09 -0.99 11.79
C ALA A 158 4.47 -0.55 11.27
N HIS A 159 5.39 -1.48 11.01
CA HIS A 159 6.80 -1.12 10.85
C HIS A 159 7.55 -2.06 9.91
N TYR A 160 8.56 -1.52 9.22
CA TYR A 160 9.39 -2.27 8.26
C TYR A 160 10.15 -3.46 8.89
N LYS A 161 10.34 -3.51 10.21
CA LYS A 161 10.93 -4.66 10.91
C LYS A 161 10.14 -5.95 10.67
N ASP A 162 8.85 -5.84 10.43
CA ASP A 162 7.92 -6.96 10.26
C ASP A 162 7.56 -7.25 8.79
N MET A 163 8.21 -6.56 7.83
CA MET A 163 7.89 -6.67 6.40
C MET A 163 7.91 -8.09 5.86
N GLY A 164 8.80 -8.96 6.35
CA GLY A 164 8.87 -10.37 5.90
C GLY A 164 7.58 -11.12 6.22
N ILE A 165 7.10 -11.02 7.47
CA ILE A 165 5.86 -11.65 7.92
C ILE A 165 4.66 -11.01 7.21
N TRP A 166 4.64 -9.68 7.17
CA TRP A 166 3.56 -8.94 6.52
C TRP A 166 3.42 -9.30 5.03
N MET A 167 4.51 -9.25 4.27
CA MET A 167 4.45 -9.51 2.82
C MET A 167 4.10 -10.97 2.51
N LYS A 168 4.55 -11.91 3.34
CA LYS A 168 4.08 -13.30 3.28
C LYS A 168 2.56 -13.36 3.44
N SER A 169 2.02 -12.71 4.48
CA SER A 169 0.57 -12.66 4.74
C SER A 169 -0.22 -11.96 3.62
N VAL A 170 0.36 -10.92 3.00
CA VAL A 170 -0.24 -10.26 1.82
C VAL A 170 -0.39 -11.25 0.66
N LEU A 171 0.65 -12.02 0.35
CA LEU A 171 0.61 -13.00 -0.74
C LEU A 171 -0.33 -14.17 -0.40
N GLU A 172 -0.32 -14.67 0.82
CA GLU A 172 -1.26 -15.72 1.26
C GLU A 172 -2.71 -15.23 1.13
N ASN A 173 -3.02 -14.01 1.57
CA ASN A 173 -4.35 -13.41 1.42
C ASN A 173 -4.72 -13.26 -0.06
N PHE A 174 -3.79 -12.80 -0.90
CA PHE A 174 -4.00 -12.72 -2.34
C PHE A 174 -4.36 -14.06 -2.95
N TYR A 175 -3.61 -15.13 -2.66
CA TYR A 175 -3.86 -16.46 -3.23
C TYR A 175 -5.14 -17.13 -2.71
N GLN A 176 -5.55 -16.83 -1.48
CA GLN A 176 -6.80 -17.34 -0.91
C GLN A 176 -8.05 -16.69 -1.51
N ARG A 177 -7.92 -15.49 -2.09
CA ARG A 177 -9.04 -14.69 -2.60
C ARG A 177 -9.21 -14.74 -4.12
N ASN A 178 -8.25 -15.30 -4.86
CA ASN A 178 -8.25 -15.44 -6.31
C ASN A 178 -8.11 -16.90 -6.75
#